data_511b59d473823dbb92ef7afc687783c9
#
_entry.id   511b59d473823dbb92ef7afc687783c9
#
_cell.length_a   1.000
_cell.length_b   1.000
_cell.length_c   1.000
_cell.angle_alpha   90.00
_cell.angle_beta   90.00
_cell.angle_gamma   90.00
#
_symmetry.space_group_name_H-M   'P 1'
#
loop_
_entity.id
_entity.type
_entity.pdbx_description
1 polymer ?
#
loop_
_entity_poly.entity_id
_entity_poly.type
_entity_poly.pdbx_seq_one_letter_code
_entity_poly.pdbx_strand_id
1 'polypeptide(L)'
;MKKITIDGDSITGGDTVYNGSEQNAGLSGLADGILVGSKKNAGDYDLNDLLYSGQDGYDIEIVNDGTKFIINKAQLTVTADGFEIDANSVLPDFTGSISGLVGGERWEDLGVELDSDLHFTTDADGKTAGKFAINGSLDKTLANYEIKQADSNAAALVVNKNDKPPQPPDLSNLPQEGIYQNALVNLAVAERENRPEQQSIKRRVTDSRISDKEEQVKVTIEGDGIKTE
;
A
#
# COMPACT_ATOMS: atom_id res chain seq x y z
N MET A 1 -47.94 -14.36 -38.10
CA MET A 1 -46.72 -14.29 -37.26
C MET A 1 -47.11 -14.78 -35.88
N LYS A 2 -46.26 -15.61 -35.26
CA LYS A 2 -46.46 -16.06 -33.88
C LYS A 2 -45.98 -14.94 -32.94
N LYS A 3 -46.86 -14.48 -32.05
CA LYS A 3 -46.48 -13.46 -31.06
C LYS A 3 -45.72 -14.12 -29.89
N ILE A 4 -44.60 -13.56 -29.52
CA ILE A 4 -43.80 -13.94 -28.36
C ILE A 4 -43.59 -12.70 -27.54
N THR A 5 -43.93 -12.76 -26.25
CA THR A 5 -43.65 -11.70 -25.28
C THR A 5 -42.43 -12.13 -24.49
N ILE A 6 -41.45 -11.23 -24.38
CA ILE A 6 -40.22 -11.40 -23.63
C ILE A 6 -40.17 -10.27 -22.60
N ASP A 7 -40.06 -10.64 -21.35
CA ASP A 7 -39.98 -9.74 -20.19
C ASP A 7 -38.78 -10.04 -19.30
N GLY A 8 -38.63 -9.36 -18.19
CA GLY A 8 -37.51 -9.54 -17.26
C GLY A 8 -37.43 -10.92 -16.67
N ASP A 9 -38.56 -11.62 -16.46
CA ASP A 9 -38.59 -13.00 -15.97
C ASP A 9 -38.00 -13.99 -16.99
N SER A 10 -37.86 -13.58 -18.22
CA SER A 10 -37.22 -14.36 -19.29
C SER A 10 -35.68 -14.42 -19.11
N ILE A 11 -35.08 -13.52 -18.35
CA ILE A 11 -33.63 -13.53 -18.02
C ILE A 11 -33.39 -14.58 -16.94
N THR A 12 -32.85 -15.72 -17.31
CA THR A 12 -32.61 -16.86 -16.40
C THR A 12 -31.15 -16.96 -15.96
N GLY A 13 -30.24 -16.30 -16.67
CA GLY A 13 -28.84 -16.15 -16.26
C GLY A 13 -28.73 -15.15 -15.13
N GLY A 14 -28.08 -15.55 -14.03
CA GLY A 14 -27.78 -14.61 -12.94
C GLY A 14 -26.64 -13.65 -13.33
N ASP A 15 -26.38 -12.70 -12.43
CA ASP A 15 -25.24 -11.80 -12.56
C ASP A 15 -23.94 -12.59 -12.71
N THR A 16 -23.08 -12.12 -13.58
CA THR A 16 -21.78 -12.74 -13.86
C THR A 16 -20.64 -11.75 -13.60
N VAL A 17 -19.42 -12.22 -13.78
CA VAL A 17 -18.21 -11.39 -13.69
C VAL A 17 -17.49 -11.46 -15.04
N TYR A 18 -16.95 -10.34 -15.46
CA TYR A 18 -16.14 -10.28 -16.68
C TYR A 18 -15.05 -11.35 -16.68
N ASN A 19 -14.97 -12.11 -17.76
CA ASN A 19 -14.05 -13.25 -17.91
C ASN A 19 -13.28 -13.24 -19.25
N GLY A 20 -13.38 -12.14 -20.00
CA GLY A 20 -12.74 -12.00 -21.31
C GLY A 20 -13.47 -12.70 -22.48
N SER A 21 -14.60 -13.36 -22.21
CA SER A 21 -15.37 -14.09 -23.21
C SER A 21 -16.81 -13.55 -23.30
N GLU A 22 -17.47 -13.90 -24.39
CA GLU A 22 -18.90 -13.64 -24.57
C GLU A 22 -19.72 -14.42 -23.52
N GLN A 23 -20.66 -13.75 -22.88
CA GLN A 23 -21.54 -14.27 -21.84
C GLN A 23 -22.99 -14.11 -22.24
N ASN A 24 -23.80 -15.11 -22.00
CA ASN A 24 -25.20 -15.19 -22.39
C ASN A 24 -26.12 -15.01 -21.17
N ALA A 25 -27.10 -14.14 -21.29
CA ALA A 25 -28.11 -13.91 -20.24
C ALA A 25 -29.08 -15.11 -20.01
N GLY A 26 -28.99 -16.15 -20.80
CA GLY A 26 -29.80 -17.37 -20.62
C GLY A 26 -31.29 -17.11 -20.77
N LEU A 27 -31.72 -16.37 -21.79
CA LEU A 27 -33.14 -16.03 -21.98
C LEU A 27 -34.00 -17.31 -22.15
N SER A 28 -35.06 -17.42 -21.38
CA SER A 28 -36.07 -18.44 -21.45
C SER A 28 -37.30 -17.99 -22.26
N GLY A 29 -38.15 -18.93 -22.63
CA GLY A 29 -39.39 -18.62 -23.34
C GLY A 29 -39.22 -18.30 -24.82
N LEU A 30 -38.00 -18.34 -25.33
CA LEU A 30 -37.71 -18.12 -26.74
C LEU A 30 -38.12 -19.31 -27.57
N ALA A 31 -38.63 -19.07 -28.78
CA ALA A 31 -38.84 -20.11 -29.77
C ALA A 31 -37.48 -20.58 -30.35
N ASP A 32 -37.47 -21.84 -30.85
CA ASP A 32 -36.29 -22.35 -31.54
C ASP A 32 -35.84 -21.39 -32.65
N GLY A 33 -34.57 -21.06 -32.67
CA GLY A 33 -33.97 -20.18 -33.67
C GLY A 33 -33.98 -18.69 -33.34
N ILE A 34 -34.51 -18.24 -32.19
CA ILE A 34 -34.29 -16.86 -31.72
C ILE A 34 -32.86 -16.74 -31.17
N LEU A 35 -32.07 -15.92 -31.85
CA LEU A 35 -30.71 -15.64 -31.42
C LEU A 35 -30.72 -14.59 -30.28
N VAL A 36 -30.11 -14.96 -29.19
CA VAL A 36 -29.85 -14.03 -28.07
C VAL A 36 -28.44 -13.48 -28.22
N GLY A 37 -28.33 -12.15 -28.14
CA GLY A 37 -27.03 -11.51 -28.11
C GLY A 37 -26.29 -11.82 -26.83
N SER A 38 -25.06 -12.30 -26.96
CA SER A 38 -24.15 -12.37 -25.85
C SER A 38 -23.46 -11.01 -25.65
N LYS A 39 -22.97 -10.77 -24.47
CA LYS A 39 -22.20 -9.57 -24.09
C LYS A 39 -20.86 -10.00 -23.51
N LYS A 40 -19.84 -9.26 -23.88
CA LYS A 40 -18.48 -9.53 -23.42
C LYS A 40 -18.09 -8.61 -22.27
N ASN A 41 -18.34 -7.31 -22.43
CA ASN A 41 -17.83 -6.30 -21.50
C ASN A 41 -18.66 -6.24 -20.21
N ALA A 42 -18.04 -5.75 -19.13
CA ALA A 42 -18.74 -5.42 -17.91
C ALA A 42 -19.77 -4.30 -18.17
N GLY A 43 -20.94 -4.43 -17.59
CA GLY A 43 -22.04 -3.49 -17.77
C GLY A 43 -23.38 -4.08 -17.39
N ASP A 44 -24.38 -3.22 -17.39
CA ASP A 44 -25.79 -3.53 -17.16
C ASP A 44 -26.51 -3.55 -18.50
N TYR A 45 -27.09 -4.68 -18.87
CA TYR A 45 -27.72 -4.89 -20.16
C TYR A 45 -29.22 -5.20 -19.97
N ASP A 46 -30.08 -4.37 -20.52
CA ASP A 46 -31.51 -4.63 -20.52
C ASP A 46 -31.90 -5.56 -21.69
N LEU A 47 -33.20 -5.92 -21.75
CA LEU A 47 -33.69 -6.82 -22.78
C LEU A 47 -33.47 -6.30 -24.21
N ASN A 48 -33.51 -4.97 -24.42
CA ASN A 48 -33.26 -4.39 -25.74
C ASN A 48 -31.79 -4.56 -26.18
N ASP A 49 -30.88 -4.58 -25.22
CA ASP A 49 -29.46 -4.80 -25.48
C ASP A 49 -29.15 -6.25 -25.83
N LEU A 50 -29.99 -7.19 -25.35
CA LEU A 50 -29.76 -8.63 -25.44
C LEU A 50 -30.42 -9.30 -26.66
N LEU A 51 -31.42 -8.66 -27.24
CA LEU A 51 -32.23 -9.23 -28.33
C LEU A 51 -31.79 -8.71 -29.68
N TYR A 52 -31.73 -9.62 -30.63
CA TYR A 52 -31.65 -9.26 -32.05
C TYR A 52 -33.07 -9.09 -32.62
N SER A 53 -33.38 -7.90 -33.11
CA SER A 53 -34.63 -7.65 -33.83
C SER A 53 -34.60 -8.35 -35.18
N GLY A 54 -35.68 -9.05 -35.52
CA GLY A 54 -35.96 -9.46 -36.87
C GLY A 54 -35.68 -10.94 -37.17
N GLN A 55 -36.40 -11.83 -36.49
CA GLN A 55 -36.54 -13.19 -36.99
C GLN A 55 -37.79 -13.37 -37.80
N ASP A 56 -37.62 -13.87 -39.00
CA ASP A 56 -38.73 -14.14 -39.90
C ASP A 56 -39.73 -15.11 -39.27
N GLY A 57 -40.99 -14.72 -39.23
CA GLY A 57 -42.06 -15.56 -38.73
C GLY A 57 -42.54 -15.27 -37.31
N TYR A 58 -41.85 -14.41 -36.56
CA TYR A 58 -42.24 -14.06 -35.20
C TYR A 58 -42.50 -12.55 -35.06
N ASP A 59 -43.48 -12.20 -34.21
CA ASP A 59 -43.75 -10.86 -33.73
C ASP A 59 -43.31 -10.79 -32.27
N ILE A 60 -42.14 -10.20 -32.02
CA ILE A 60 -41.50 -10.18 -30.69
C ILE A 60 -41.91 -8.87 -30.01
N GLU A 61 -42.68 -8.99 -28.94
CA GLU A 61 -43.01 -7.91 -28.04
C GLU A 61 -42.03 -7.97 -26.83
N ILE A 62 -41.24 -6.93 -26.67
CA ILE A 62 -40.32 -6.77 -25.55
C ILE A 62 -41.00 -5.89 -24.49
N VAL A 63 -41.21 -6.44 -23.30
CA VAL A 63 -41.68 -5.72 -22.13
C VAL A 63 -40.46 -5.48 -21.23
N ASN A 64 -39.84 -4.32 -21.41
CA ASN A 64 -38.70 -3.93 -20.57
C ASN A 64 -39.23 -3.37 -19.22
N ASP A 65 -39.18 -4.20 -18.19
CA ASP A 65 -39.57 -3.89 -16.81
C ASP A 65 -38.41 -3.35 -15.94
N GLY A 66 -37.25 -3.13 -16.56
CA GLY A 66 -36.03 -2.66 -15.89
C GLY A 66 -35.14 -3.79 -15.35
N THR A 67 -35.54 -5.06 -15.53
CA THR A 67 -34.65 -6.20 -15.22
C THR A 67 -33.46 -6.20 -16.16
N LYS A 68 -32.30 -6.50 -15.62
CA LYS A 68 -31.02 -6.44 -16.33
C LYS A 68 -30.23 -7.71 -16.17
N PHE A 69 -29.46 -8.04 -17.18
CA PHE A 69 -28.34 -8.96 -17.09
C PHE A 69 -27.08 -8.17 -16.77
N ILE A 70 -26.42 -8.49 -15.67
CA ILE A 70 -25.28 -7.73 -15.17
C ILE A 70 -24.00 -8.54 -15.35
N ILE A 71 -23.03 -7.93 -16.01
CA ILE A 71 -21.66 -8.42 -16.03
C ILE A 71 -20.84 -7.49 -15.14
N ASN A 72 -20.53 -7.94 -13.93
CA ASN A 72 -19.72 -7.21 -12.99
C ASN A 72 -18.27 -7.10 -13.49
N LYS A 73 -17.55 -6.06 -13.05
CA LYS A 73 -16.13 -5.92 -13.35
C LYS A 73 -15.33 -7.05 -12.71
N ALA A 74 -14.31 -7.53 -13.41
CA ALA A 74 -13.30 -8.41 -12.82
C ALA A 74 -12.40 -7.63 -11.87
N GLN A 75 -11.86 -8.31 -10.87
CA GLN A 75 -11.06 -7.67 -9.83
C GLN A 75 -9.57 -7.77 -10.16
N LEU A 76 -8.90 -6.63 -10.20
CA LEU A 76 -7.45 -6.54 -10.20
C LEU A 76 -6.95 -6.30 -8.77
N THR A 77 -5.97 -7.07 -8.34
CA THR A 77 -5.37 -6.91 -7.02
C THR A 77 -4.01 -6.26 -7.15
N VAL A 78 -3.84 -5.10 -6.51
CA VAL A 78 -2.56 -4.41 -6.39
C VAL A 78 -1.91 -4.80 -5.07
N THR A 79 -0.68 -5.30 -5.16
CA THR A 79 0.11 -5.75 -4.01
C THR A 79 1.40 -4.93 -3.95
N ALA A 80 1.58 -4.17 -2.87
CA ALA A 80 2.82 -3.46 -2.59
C ALA A 80 3.87 -4.42 -2.02
N ASP A 81 5.13 -4.18 -2.37
CA ASP A 81 6.25 -4.84 -1.71
C ASP A 81 6.37 -4.32 -0.27
N GLY A 82 6.94 -5.16 0.61
CA GLY A 82 7.20 -4.79 1.99
C GLY A 82 8.47 -3.95 2.10
N PHE A 83 8.40 -2.84 2.84
CA PHE A 83 9.54 -1.96 3.11
C PHE A 83 9.76 -1.79 4.60
N GLU A 84 11.01 -1.68 4.99
CA GLU A 84 11.42 -1.42 6.36
C GLU A 84 12.46 -0.30 6.35
N ILE A 85 12.22 0.76 7.13
CA ILE A 85 13.11 1.92 7.26
C ILE A 85 13.24 2.34 8.73
N ASP A 86 14.31 3.04 9.05
CA ASP A 86 14.44 3.70 10.35
C ASP A 86 13.77 5.09 10.33
N ALA A 87 13.21 5.50 11.45
CA ALA A 87 12.63 6.82 11.59
C ALA A 87 13.66 7.93 11.25
N ASN A 88 13.20 8.95 10.55
CA ASN A 88 13.97 10.05 9.96
C ASN A 88 14.81 9.65 8.72
N SER A 89 14.60 8.46 8.16
CA SER A 89 15.14 8.11 6.85
C SER A 89 14.29 8.74 5.73
N VAL A 90 14.90 8.88 4.55
CA VAL A 90 14.17 9.27 3.35
C VAL A 90 13.29 8.09 2.93
N LEU A 91 12.03 8.37 2.59
CA LEU A 91 11.15 7.34 2.02
C LEU A 91 11.72 6.85 0.69
N PRO A 92 11.80 5.53 0.49
CA PRO A 92 12.23 4.96 -0.80
C PRO A 92 11.16 5.12 -1.87
N ASP A 93 11.52 4.87 -3.11
CA ASP A 93 10.55 4.60 -4.16
C ASP A 93 9.89 3.25 -3.89
N PHE A 94 8.57 3.25 -3.75
CA PHE A 94 7.81 2.05 -3.46
C PHE A 94 7.53 1.27 -4.74
N THR A 95 7.58 -0.05 -4.62
CA THR A 95 7.33 -0.99 -5.72
C THR A 95 6.26 -2.01 -5.33
N GLY A 96 5.83 -2.79 -6.32
CA GLY A 96 4.84 -3.83 -6.13
C GLY A 96 4.38 -4.42 -7.45
N SER A 97 3.24 -5.06 -7.43
CA SER A 97 2.69 -5.74 -8.59
C SER A 97 1.17 -5.58 -8.67
N ILE A 98 0.61 -5.86 -9.84
CA ILE A 98 -0.81 -5.94 -10.08
C ILE A 98 -1.12 -7.25 -10.81
N SER A 99 -2.20 -7.92 -10.41
CA SER A 99 -2.62 -9.21 -10.97
C SER A 99 -4.12 -9.31 -11.05
N GLY A 100 -4.63 -10.29 -11.81
CA GLY A 100 -6.07 -10.57 -11.92
C GLY A 100 -6.64 -10.39 -13.32
N LEU A 101 -5.81 -10.19 -14.36
CA LEU A 101 -6.29 -10.22 -15.74
C LEU A 101 -6.93 -11.58 -16.06
N VAL A 102 -8.04 -11.54 -16.77
CA VAL A 102 -8.82 -12.71 -17.14
C VAL A 102 -8.82 -12.90 -18.66
N GLY A 103 -9.31 -14.06 -19.13
CA GLY A 103 -9.47 -14.33 -20.57
C GLY A 103 -8.18 -14.38 -21.37
N GLY A 104 -7.01 -14.45 -20.73
CA GLY A 104 -5.70 -14.42 -21.40
C GLY A 104 -5.29 -13.03 -21.88
N GLU A 105 -5.94 -11.98 -21.42
CA GLU A 105 -5.61 -10.59 -21.73
C GLU A 105 -4.22 -10.22 -21.17
N ARG A 106 -3.57 -9.27 -21.82
CA ARG A 106 -2.27 -8.72 -21.44
C ARG A 106 -2.40 -7.22 -21.18
N TRP A 107 -1.49 -6.68 -20.40
CA TRP A 107 -1.47 -5.25 -20.10
C TRP A 107 -1.36 -4.38 -21.35
N GLU A 108 -0.55 -4.83 -22.31
CA GLU A 108 -0.35 -4.13 -23.58
C GLU A 108 -1.66 -4.06 -24.40
N ASP A 109 -2.49 -5.13 -24.36
CA ASP A 109 -3.79 -5.17 -25.04
C ASP A 109 -4.78 -4.14 -24.45
N LEU A 110 -4.61 -3.81 -23.17
CA LEU A 110 -5.37 -2.79 -22.45
C LEU A 110 -4.75 -1.39 -22.53
N GLY A 111 -3.62 -1.27 -23.23
CA GLY A 111 -2.87 -0.03 -23.36
C GLY A 111 -2.22 0.44 -22.06
N VAL A 112 -1.84 -0.51 -21.19
CA VAL A 112 -1.21 -0.26 -19.88
C VAL A 112 0.27 -0.60 -19.98
N GLU A 113 1.13 0.33 -19.56
CA GLU A 113 2.55 0.14 -19.37
C GLU A 113 2.85 0.17 -17.87
N LEU A 114 3.04 -1.00 -17.25
CA LEU A 114 3.14 -1.12 -15.79
C LEU A 114 4.27 -0.26 -15.19
N ASP A 115 5.38 -0.12 -15.90
CA ASP A 115 6.53 0.67 -15.42
C ASP A 115 6.23 2.17 -15.30
N SER A 116 5.24 2.66 -16.03
CA SER A 116 4.86 4.08 -16.06
C SER A 116 3.47 4.37 -15.51
N ASP A 117 2.56 3.40 -15.55
CA ASP A 117 1.17 3.61 -15.18
C ASP A 117 0.82 3.10 -13.77
N LEU A 118 1.67 2.21 -13.18
CA LEU A 118 1.46 1.65 -11.84
C LEU A 118 2.32 2.40 -10.81
N HIS A 119 1.67 3.04 -9.85
CA HIS A 119 2.32 3.86 -8.83
C HIS A 119 2.00 3.38 -7.42
N PHE A 120 2.95 3.56 -6.51
CA PHE A 120 2.79 3.23 -5.09
C PHE A 120 3.11 4.43 -4.22
N THR A 121 2.23 4.72 -3.27
CA THR A 121 2.34 5.87 -2.36
C THR A 121 2.01 5.49 -0.93
N THR A 122 2.46 6.30 0.02
CA THR A 122 2.14 6.17 1.43
C THR A 122 1.84 7.52 2.05
N ASP A 123 1.04 7.55 3.12
CA ASP A 123 0.81 8.73 3.95
C ASP A 123 1.81 8.84 5.11
N ALA A 124 2.77 7.90 5.20
CA ALA A 124 3.79 7.94 6.24
C ALA A 124 4.72 9.15 6.05
N ASP A 125 5.06 9.80 7.17
CA ASP A 125 5.99 10.94 7.18
C ASP A 125 7.48 10.53 7.25
N GLY A 126 7.75 9.22 7.35
CA GLY A 126 9.09 8.66 7.53
C GLY A 126 9.73 8.96 8.89
N LYS A 127 9.03 9.63 9.80
CA LYS A 127 9.54 10.07 11.11
C LYS A 127 8.90 9.32 12.28
N THR A 128 7.61 9.08 12.18
CA THR A 128 6.83 8.40 13.19
C THR A 128 7.01 6.89 13.07
N ALA A 129 7.51 6.24 14.12
CA ALA A 129 7.65 4.78 14.14
C ALA A 129 6.28 4.09 14.14
N GLY A 130 6.12 3.05 13.33
CA GLY A 130 4.85 2.34 13.21
C GLY A 130 4.76 1.51 11.93
N LYS A 131 3.56 0.99 11.68
CA LYS A 131 3.21 0.30 10.44
C LYS A 131 2.27 1.19 9.65
N PHE A 132 2.55 1.35 8.38
CA PHE A 132 1.82 2.23 7.47
C PHE A 132 1.41 1.48 6.21
N ALA A 133 0.32 1.92 5.61
CA ALA A 133 -0.11 1.39 4.33
C ALA A 133 0.77 1.92 3.20
N ILE A 134 0.95 1.07 2.19
CA ILE A 134 1.39 1.49 0.86
C ILE A 134 0.24 1.20 -0.10
N ASN A 135 -0.27 2.24 -0.75
CA ASN A 135 -1.38 2.13 -1.69
C ASN A 135 -0.86 2.17 -3.11
N GLY A 136 -1.29 1.20 -3.91
CA GLY A 136 -1.00 1.19 -5.33
C GLY A 136 -2.15 1.80 -6.14
N SER A 137 -1.82 2.48 -7.21
CA SER A 137 -2.79 3.06 -8.16
C SER A 137 -2.35 2.80 -9.60
N LEU A 138 -3.33 2.70 -10.49
CA LEU A 138 -3.12 2.62 -11.92
C LEU A 138 -3.66 3.90 -12.55
N ASP A 139 -2.86 4.58 -13.36
CA ASP A 139 -3.24 5.84 -13.99
C ASP A 139 -4.33 5.68 -15.07
N LYS A 140 -4.61 4.44 -15.45
CA LYS A 140 -5.62 4.11 -16.47
C LYS A 140 -6.88 3.51 -15.88
N THR A 141 -8.00 4.03 -16.33
CA THR A 141 -9.31 3.44 -16.03
C THR A 141 -9.60 2.31 -17.00
N LEU A 142 -9.79 1.11 -16.46
CA LEU A 142 -10.14 -0.08 -17.23
C LEU A 142 -11.65 -0.34 -17.15
N ALA A 143 -12.30 -0.40 -18.32
CA ALA A 143 -13.76 -0.50 -18.38
C ALA A 143 -14.28 -1.79 -17.71
N ASN A 144 -13.57 -2.91 -17.89
CA ASN A 144 -13.97 -4.24 -17.46
C ASN A 144 -13.39 -4.65 -16.11
N TYR A 145 -12.59 -3.80 -15.47
CA TYR A 145 -11.88 -4.14 -14.24
C TYR A 145 -12.10 -3.10 -13.15
N GLU A 146 -12.03 -3.54 -11.92
CA GLU A 146 -11.92 -2.70 -10.73
C GLU A 146 -10.65 -3.05 -9.96
N ILE A 147 -10.04 -2.04 -9.31
CA ILE A 147 -8.79 -2.20 -8.58
C ILE A 147 -9.09 -2.36 -7.10
N LYS A 148 -8.50 -3.39 -6.50
CA LYS A 148 -8.52 -3.66 -5.07
C LYS A 148 -7.10 -3.69 -4.52
N GLN A 149 -6.91 -3.08 -3.34
CA GLN A 149 -5.66 -3.22 -2.60
C GLN A 149 -5.58 -4.61 -1.95
N ALA A 150 -4.41 -5.24 -2.00
CA ALA A 150 -4.16 -6.43 -1.21
C ALA A 150 -4.21 -6.10 0.29
N ASP A 151 -4.69 -7.02 1.12
CA ASP A 151 -4.76 -6.81 2.58
C ASP A 151 -3.36 -6.56 3.20
N SER A 152 -2.32 -7.13 2.60
CA SER A 152 -0.92 -6.91 2.99
C SER A 152 -0.48 -5.45 2.88
N ASN A 153 -1.10 -4.67 1.98
CA ASN A 153 -0.73 -3.27 1.75
C ASN A 153 -0.97 -2.40 2.98
N ALA A 154 -1.90 -2.77 3.86
CA ALA A 154 -2.24 -2.01 5.06
C ALA A 154 -1.08 -1.85 6.06
N ALA A 155 -0.06 -2.71 5.96
CA ALA A 155 1.12 -2.69 6.83
C ALA A 155 2.42 -2.95 6.05
N ALA A 156 2.45 -2.58 4.78
CA ALA A 156 3.58 -2.85 3.89
C ALA A 156 4.81 -2.00 4.19
N LEU A 157 4.66 -0.85 4.85
CA LEU A 157 5.78 -0.05 5.33
C LEU A 157 5.91 -0.16 6.85
N VAL A 158 7.08 -0.57 7.31
CA VAL A 158 7.46 -0.55 8.73
C VAL A 158 8.49 0.56 8.94
N VAL A 159 8.17 1.52 9.81
CA VAL A 159 9.11 2.55 10.26
C VAL A 159 9.55 2.18 11.67
N ASN A 160 10.82 1.81 11.82
CA ASN A 160 11.42 1.45 13.10
C ASN A 160 11.76 2.70 13.91
N LYS A 161 11.77 2.56 15.24
CA LYS A 161 12.35 3.61 16.08
C LYS A 161 13.83 3.74 15.75
N ASN A 162 14.27 4.95 15.57
CA ASN A 162 15.71 5.21 15.45
C ASN A 162 16.32 5.23 16.85
N ASP A 163 16.64 4.05 17.38
CA ASP A 163 17.30 3.89 18.69
C ASP A 163 18.83 4.10 18.60
N LYS A 164 19.31 4.63 17.46
CA LYS A 164 20.73 4.97 17.34
C LYS A 164 21.06 6.05 18.37
N PRO A 165 21.94 5.79 19.31
CA PRO A 165 22.39 6.82 20.25
C PRO A 165 22.87 8.04 19.46
N PRO A 166 22.58 9.27 19.93
CA PRO A 166 23.11 10.46 19.28
C PRO A 166 24.62 10.29 19.11
N GLN A 167 25.06 10.38 17.87
CA GLN A 167 26.49 10.27 17.59
C GLN A 167 27.21 11.33 18.41
N PRO A 168 28.27 10.95 19.16
CA PRO A 168 29.02 11.94 19.89
C PRO A 168 29.45 13.06 18.95
N PRO A 169 29.39 14.31 19.40
CA PRO A 169 29.86 15.42 18.55
C PRO A 169 31.27 15.11 18.06
N ASP A 170 31.50 15.38 16.77
CA ASP A 170 32.83 15.28 16.21
C ASP A 170 33.73 16.31 16.88
N LEU A 171 34.57 15.84 17.80
CA LEU A 171 35.50 16.67 18.57
C LEU A 171 36.86 16.81 17.86
N SER A 172 37.02 16.29 16.64
CA SER A 172 38.29 16.31 15.92
C SER A 172 38.82 17.72 15.61
N ASN A 173 37.93 18.71 15.56
CA ASN A 173 38.24 20.12 15.29
C ASN A 173 38.36 21.01 16.53
N LEU A 174 38.24 20.45 17.75
CA LEU A 174 38.40 21.24 18.94
C LEU A 174 39.88 21.44 19.31
N PRO A 175 40.28 22.64 19.78
CA PRO A 175 41.60 22.82 20.34
C PRO A 175 41.86 21.78 21.44
N GLN A 176 43.04 21.18 21.45
CA GLN A 176 43.41 20.09 22.39
C GLN A 176 43.10 20.47 23.85
N GLU A 177 43.28 21.71 24.22
CA GLU A 177 42.99 22.19 25.58
C GLU A 177 41.49 22.24 25.93
N GLY A 178 40.60 22.26 24.94
CA GLY A 178 39.12 22.27 25.14
C GLY A 178 38.47 20.91 25.11
N ILE A 179 39.15 19.88 24.56
CA ILE A 179 38.55 18.58 24.29
C ILE A 179 38.11 17.86 25.58
N TYR A 180 38.93 17.90 26.61
CA TYR A 180 38.63 17.19 27.85
C TYR A 180 37.45 17.78 28.61
N GLN A 181 37.30 19.08 28.61
CA GLN A 181 36.18 19.74 29.27
C GLN A 181 34.85 19.46 28.59
N ASN A 182 34.83 19.51 27.27
CA ASN A 182 33.63 19.27 26.49
C ASN A 182 33.26 17.78 26.41
N ALA A 183 34.24 16.89 26.38
CA ALA A 183 33.99 15.45 26.42
C ALA A 183 33.32 15.00 27.71
N LEU A 184 33.75 15.55 28.85
CA LEU A 184 33.16 15.28 30.19
C LEU A 184 31.72 15.81 30.28
N VAL A 185 31.44 16.99 29.73
CA VAL A 185 30.11 17.58 29.73
C VAL A 185 29.17 16.75 28.85
N ASN A 186 29.61 16.34 27.65
CA ASN A 186 28.77 15.58 26.72
C ASN A 186 28.54 14.14 27.17
N LEU A 187 29.52 13.49 27.79
CA LEU A 187 29.31 12.16 28.39
C LEU A 187 28.27 12.26 29.52
N ALA A 188 28.33 13.34 30.33
CA ALA A 188 27.35 13.57 31.37
C ALA A 188 25.92 13.85 30.84
N VAL A 189 25.78 14.44 29.65
CA VAL A 189 24.49 14.69 29.01
C VAL A 189 23.95 13.41 28.40
N ALA A 190 24.76 12.64 27.66
CA ALA A 190 24.35 11.40 27.02
C ALA A 190 23.88 10.34 28.03
N GLU A 191 24.57 10.24 29.18
CA GLU A 191 24.13 9.34 30.27
C GLU A 191 22.82 9.79 30.92
N ARG A 192 22.48 11.09 30.86
CA ARG A 192 21.27 11.64 31.46
C ARG A 192 20.03 11.39 30.61
N GLU A 193 20.18 11.36 29.29
CA GLU A 193 19.09 11.14 28.33
C GLU A 193 18.70 9.67 28.17
N ASN A 194 19.62 8.72 28.45
CA ASN A 194 19.41 7.30 28.26
C ASN A 194 18.96 6.51 29.51
N ARG A 195 18.62 7.17 30.62
CA ARG A 195 18.10 6.45 31.79
C ARG A 195 16.60 6.64 31.94
N PRO A 196 15.82 5.53 32.07
CA PRO A 196 14.46 5.65 32.53
C PRO A 196 14.45 6.25 33.95
N GLU A 197 13.50 7.15 34.18
CA GLU A 197 13.30 7.85 35.45
C GLU A 197 13.42 6.93 36.66
N GLN A 198 14.52 7.00 37.36
CA GLN A 198 14.66 6.85 38.80
C GLN A 198 16.14 6.72 39.17
N GLN A 199 16.75 7.81 39.49
CA GLN A 199 17.72 7.99 40.60
C GLN A 199 18.54 9.27 40.35
N SER A 200 18.40 10.20 41.27
CA SER A 200 19.25 11.40 41.33
C SER A 200 20.68 11.02 41.68
N ILE A 201 21.57 11.02 40.70
CA ILE A 201 23.00 10.83 40.93
C ILE A 201 23.60 12.16 41.39
N LYS A 202 24.05 12.21 42.62
CA LYS A 202 24.90 13.32 43.10
C LYS A 202 26.27 13.16 42.49
N ARG A 203 26.61 13.99 41.51
CA ARG A 203 27.94 14.04 40.92
C ARG A 203 28.79 15.02 41.68
N ARG A 204 29.95 14.60 42.10
CA ARG A 204 31.00 15.47 42.65
C ARG A 204 32.18 15.41 41.67
N VAL A 205 32.38 16.47 40.92
CA VAL A 205 33.61 16.66 40.15
C VAL A 205 34.63 17.33 41.05
N THR A 206 35.71 16.67 41.41
CA THR A 206 36.83 17.24 42.09
C THR A 206 37.84 17.74 41.09
N ASP A 207 38.01 19.04 41.00
CA ASP A 207 39.00 19.68 40.16
C ASP A 207 40.39 19.47 40.80
N SER A 208 41.21 18.65 40.14
CA SER A 208 42.65 18.56 40.51
C SER A 208 43.42 19.51 39.61
N ARG A 209 44.04 20.53 40.21
CA ARG A 209 44.89 21.49 39.50
C ARG A 209 46.01 20.75 38.76
N ILE A 210 46.12 21.04 37.48
CA ILE A 210 47.20 20.58 36.63
C ILE A 210 48.47 21.37 37.05
N SER A 211 49.46 20.68 37.57
CA SER A 211 50.80 21.23 37.71
C SER A 211 51.62 20.75 36.52
N ASP A 212 52.51 21.58 36.00
CA ASP A 212 53.31 21.43 34.76
C ASP A 212 54.25 20.23 34.66
N LYS A 213 53.79 19.04 35.02
CA LYS A 213 54.55 17.82 34.79
C LYS A 213 53.55 16.69 34.50
N GLU A 214 53.83 15.96 33.43
CA GLU A 214 53.16 14.76 32.95
C GLU A 214 52.59 13.89 34.08
N GLU A 215 51.37 14.12 34.52
CA GLU A 215 50.64 13.26 35.40
C GLU A 215 49.23 13.03 34.86
N GLN A 216 48.90 11.74 34.86
CA GLN A 216 47.62 11.22 34.42
C GLN A 216 46.46 11.93 35.17
N VAL A 217 45.50 12.41 34.44
CA VAL A 217 44.25 12.91 35.01
C VAL A 217 43.46 11.73 35.57
N LYS A 218 43.41 11.59 36.88
CA LYS A 218 42.56 10.62 37.55
C LYS A 218 41.14 11.18 37.69
N VAL A 219 40.24 10.66 36.93
CA VAL A 219 38.80 10.98 37.07
C VAL A 219 38.16 9.91 37.91
N THR A 220 37.70 10.21 39.11
CA THR A 220 36.93 9.32 39.95
C THR A 220 35.47 9.67 39.84
N ILE A 221 34.67 8.75 39.30
CA ILE A 221 33.20 8.87 39.29
C ILE A 221 32.68 8.00 40.43
N GLU A 222 32.14 8.63 41.45
CA GLU A 222 31.44 7.90 42.53
C GLU A 222 29.96 7.78 42.17
N GLY A 223 29.55 6.59 41.87
CA GLY A 223 28.13 6.21 41.66
C GLY A 223 27.99 4.70 41.90
N ASP A 224 26.83 4.26 42.30
CA ASP A 224 26.57 2.86 42.59
C ASP A 224 27.10 1.92 41.50
N GLY A 225 28.24 1.26 41.77
CA GLY A 225 28.69 0.04 41.11
C GLY A 225 29.80 0.18 40.08
N ILE A 226 30.35 1.36 39.74
CA ILE A 226 31.49 1.46 38.80
C ILE A 226 32.64 2.23 39.44
N LYS A 227 33.73 1.52 39.77
CA LYS A 227 35.03 2.09 40.08
C LYS A 227 35.94 1.86 38.89
N THR A 228 36.46 2.90 38.29
CA THR A 228 37.60 2.82 37.37
C THR A 228 38.75 3.60 38.01
N GLU A 229 39.86 2.91 38.18
CA GLU A 229 41.15 3.49 38.53
C GLU A 229 41.93 3.90 37.28
#